data_fe21b2652e27d4640a4c7b66287b4c30
#
_entry.id   fe21b2652e27d4640a4c7b66287b4c30
#
_cell.length_a   1.000
_cell.length_b   1.000
_cell.length_c   1.000
_cell.angle_alpha   90.00
_cell.angle_beta   90.00
_cell.angle_gamma   90.00
#
_symmetry.space_group_name_H-M   'P 1'
#
loop_
_entity.id
_entity.type
_entity.pdbx_description
1 polymer ?
#
loop_
_entity_poly.entity_id
_entity_poly.type
_entity_poly.pdbx_seq_one_letter_code
_entity_poly.pdbx_strand_id
1 'polypeptide(L)'
;MSNKEDEYIIFGASDYGTIAFNTLKNKYNIVAFADNNIERQKQDMYGLRIISAKEVYENKYKVIIASHAYNDIGKQLINLGCQYVEVFFFTGEWNLKIYDSKDYILIKYSPELFFKNLKLNNQKNLFNIAKSEKRKVNNFREKKYVLFCAYYFPPLGLGGTQRSLKYVKYLRKFGYEPIVVTVGNDKFGYKHDYSLLKELPSDIKIIRIDNNYVSAIALSEKEQQDIFDLFNIIEVDDKWKRKYIEMVSDKSIKSYEEALFNDGMLFWVKNVIDKIDNLIDVEDIDVVYTTGNPFSSNIIGYYLKKKYGIPWVSDYRDSWTADKYIAQKRYHYTDVMYVLQYEVEKRIVNFATHIITVDENIKKQIISNFNIASEKITTITNGYDEEDFTELLLKDNNKFILCYNGQIYKKDDRFSDEKNYLIIIKAINNLIRKNYIMDDNIEWTISGEIDNSVKADLKRLDEYNVIKFNGYLEHKKSLQLAYNANILIHFGFYCGANLYGSGGAKVYEYMRLQKPLLFLSEKNGNLDKLASYLGYAENFDYADICGIENYILKNYISWKKNENIKFDIDKIRIFERENLTQNLSIIFNKCI
;
A
#
# COMPACT_ATOMS: atom_id res chain seq x y z
N MET A 1 -24.00 -59.24 21.29
CA MET A 1 -23.72 -58.47 20.08
C MET A 1 -24.08 -57.02 20.40
N SER A 2 -23.13 -56.19 20.77
CA SER A 2 -23.36 -54.76 21.04
C SER A 2 -23.64 -54.07 19.70
N ASN A 3 -24.73 -53.33 19.65
CA ASN A 3 -25.07 -52.49 18.51
C ASN A 3 -23.90 -51.58 18.15
N LYS A 4 -23.33 -51.79 16.97
CA LYS A 4 -22.32 -50.91 16.38
C LYS A 4 -22.92 -49.56 15.88
N GLU A 5 -24.09 -49.19 16.35
CA GLU A 5 -24.72 -47.92 16.02
C GLU A 5 -24.06 -46.84 16.86
N ASP A 6 -23.33 -45.92 16.22
CA ASP A 6 -22.83 -44.67 16.73
C ASP A 6 -21.33 -44.57 17.13
N GLU A 7 -20.45 -45.26 16.36
CA GLU A 7 -19.00 -44.98 16.45
C GLU A 7 -18.62 -43.80 15.56
N TYR A 8 -18.06 -42.75 16.17
CA TYR A 8 -17.61 -41.53 15.50
C TYR A 8 -16.09 -41.44 15.45
N ILE A 9 -15.57 -40.82 14.42
CA ILE A 9 -14.17 -40.39 14.36
C ILE A 9 -14.09 -38.88 14.15
N ILE A 10 -13.00 -38.31 14.65
CA ILE A 10 -12.67 -36.90 14.36
C ILE A 10 -11.59 -36.86 13.28
N PHE A 11 -11.91 -36.30 12.11
CA PHE A 11 -10.97 -36.11 11.04
C PHE A 11 -10.25 -34.76 11.19
N GLY A 12 -8.95 -34.81 11.48
CA GLY A 12 -8.08 -33.68 11.79
C GLY A 12 -7.37 -33.89 13.13
N ALA A 13 -6.21 -34.56 13.13
CA ALA A 13 -5.41 -34.80 14.33
C ALA A 13 -4.51 -33.58 14.63
N SER A 14 -5.11 -32.48 15.03
CA SER A 14 -4.47 -31.17 15.28
C SER A 14 -5.10 -30.48 16.50
N ASP A 15 -4.68 -29.28 16.81
CA ASP A 15 -5.27 -28.47 17.89
C ASP A 15 -6.79 -28.32 17.73
N TYR A 16 -7.26 -28.17 16.49
CA TYR A 16 -8.70 -28.08 16.21
C TYR A 16 -9.42 -29.41 16.49
N GLY A 17 -8.78 -30.55 16.15
CA GLY A 17 -9.27 -31.88 16.55
C GLY A 17 -9.26 -32.07 18.05
N THR A 18 -8.28 -31.53 18.77
CA THR A 18 -8.25 -31.51 20.24
C THR A 18 -9.46 -30.78 20.82
N ILE A 19 -9.80 -29.61 20.31
CA ILE A 19 -10.97 -28.84 20.75
C ILE A 19 -12.25 -29.64 20.47
N ALA A 20 -12.40 -30.20 19.27
CA ALA A 20 -13.55 -31.02 18.91
C ALA A 20 -13.70 -32.23 19.83
N PHE A 21 -12.61 -32.98 20.09
CA PHE A 21 -12.61 -34.13 20.96
C PHE A 21 -13.06 -33.78 22.38
N ASN A 22 -12.44 -32.77 22.98
CA ASN A 22 -12.77 -32.36 24.34
C ASN A 22 -14.23 -31.87 24.47
N THR A 23 -14.75 -31.22 23.42
CA THR A 23 -16.13 -30.74 23.37
C THR A 23 -17.15 -31.89 23.18
N LEU A 24 -16.78 -32.90 22.40
CA LEU A 24 -17.72 -33.92 21.93
C LEU A 24 -17.64 -35.28 22.66
N LYS A 25 -16.52 -35.62 23.31
CA LYS A 25 -16.25 -36.92 23.95
C LYS A 25 -17.31 -37.40 24.96
N ASN A 26 -18.02 -36.46 25.59
CA ASN A 26 -19.09 -36.79 26.54
C ASN A 26 -20.46 -36.96 25.87
N LYS A 27 -20.60 -36.67 24.59
CA LYS A 27 -21.84 -36.70 23.82
C LYS A 27 -21.83 -37.75 22.71
N TYR A 28 -20.64 -38.05 22.19
CA TYR A 28 -20.44 -38.98 21.08
C TYR A 28 -19.41 -40.04 21.46
N ASN A 29 -19.61 -41.27 21.01
CA ASN A 29 -18.64 -42.35 21.16
C ASN A 29 -17.51 -42.17 20.13
N ILE A 30 -16.49 -41.35 20.47
CA ILE A 30 -15.33 -41.10 19.60
C ILE A 30 -14.33 -42.24 19.77
N VAL A 31 -14.12 -43.03 18.73
CA VAL A 31 -13.30 -44.26 18.77
C VAL A 31 -11.92 -44.11 18.12
N ALA A 32 -11.72 -43.11 17.27
CA ALA A 32 -10.43 -42.82 16.63
C ALA A 32 -10.36 -41.36 16.16
N PHE A 33 -9.14 -40.91 15.85
CA PHE A 33 -8.89 -39.76 14.99
C PHE A 33 -8.59 -40.24 13.58
N ALA A 34 -8.69 -39.35 12.60
CA ALA A 34 -8.19 -39.56 11.24
C ALA A 34 -7.37 -38.36 10.76
N ASP A 35 -6.37 -38.61 9.95
CA ASP A 35 -5.56 -37.57 9.34
C ASP A 35 -4.97 -38.07 8.01
N ASN A 36 -4.79 -37.16 7.03
CA ASN A 36 -4.14 -37.46 5.76
C ASN A 36 -2.61 -37.50 5.88
N ASN A 37 -2.04 -36.96 6.97
CA ASN A 37 -0.61 -36.99 7.22
C ASN A 37 -0.16 -38.35 7.74
N ILE A 38 0.65 -39.06 6.95
CA ILE A 38 1.17 -40.41 7.25
C ILE A 38 1.98 -40.45 8.56
N GLU A 39 2.72 -39.38 8.87
CA GLU A 39 3.51 -39.32 10.10
C GLU A 39 2.62 -39.20 11.34
N ARG A 40 1.46 -38.55 11.23
CA ARG A 40 0.46 -38.52 12.32
C ARG A 40 -0.24 -39.85 12.51
N GLN A 41 -0.45 -40.61 11.44
CA GLN A 41 -1.05 -41.94 11.53
C GLN A 41 -0.19 -42.97 12.30
N LYS A 42 1.08 -42.65 12.54
CA LYS A 42 2.00 -43.45 13.37
C LYS A 42 1.92 -43.12 14.87
N GLN A 43 1.08 -42.19 15.24
CA GLN A 43 0.94 -41.67 16.60
C GLN A 43 -0.45 -41.92 17.15
N ASP A 44 -0.61 -41.83 18.46
CA ASP A 44 -1.89 -41.83 19.13
C ASP A 44 -2.21 -40.43 19.67
N MET A 45 -3.49 -40.11 19.73
CA MET A 45 -3.99 -38.87 20.30
C MET A 45 -5.06 -39.17 21.34
N TYR A 46 -4.85 -38.75 22.57
CA TYR A 46 -5.71 -39.11 23.73
C TYR A 46 -5.92 -40.61 23.94
N GLY A 47 -4.95 -41.47 23.59
CA GLY A 47 -5.05 -42.91 23.65
C GLY A 47 -5.89 -43.55 22.53
N LEU A 48 -6.28 -42.75 21.53
CA LEU A 48 -7.01 -43.21 20.35
C LEU A 48 -6.06 -43.19 19.13
N ARG A 49 -6.16 -44.23 18.29
CA ARG A 49 -5.37 -44.35 17.06
C ARG A 49 -5.72 -43.23 16.08
N ILE A 50 -4.74 -42.83 15.29
CA ILE A 50 -4.95 -41.93 14.14
C ILE A 50 -4.95 -42.81 12.89
N ILE A 51 -6.08 -42.87 12.18
CA ILE A 51 -6.31 -43.76 11.03
C ILE A 51 -6.33 -42.96 9.70
N SER A 52 -6.22 -43.67 8.60
CA SER A 52 -6.32 -43.06 7.26
C SER A 52 -7.77 -42.87 6.81
N ALA A 53 -8.00 -41.98 5.82
CA ALA A 53 -9.33 -41.81 5.22
C ALA A 53 -9.89 -43.12 4.62
N LYS A 54 -9.02 -44.02 4.14
CA LYS A 54 -9.39 -45.33 3.62
C LYS A 54 -9.94 -46.23 4.72
N GLU A 55 -9.25 -46.28 5.86
CA GLU A 55 -9.72 -47.05 7.03
C GLU A 55 -11.03 -46.53 7.60
N VAL A 56 -11.26 -45.20 7.53
CA VAL A 56 -12.54 -44.59 7.91
C VAL A 56 -13.68 -45.15 7.07
N TYR A 57 -13.52 -45.25 5.76
CA TYR A 57 -14.50 -45.79 4.84
C TYR A 57 -14.71 -47.32 5.05
N GLU A 58 -13.62 -48.08 5.15
CA GLU A 58 -13.67 -49.54 5.31
C GLU A 58 -14.40 -49.96 6.58
N ASN A 59 -14.27 -49.21 7.67
CA ASN A 59 -14.93 -49.44 8.94
C ASN A 59 -16.32 -48.80 9.07
N LYS A 60 -16.76 -48.02 8.07
CA LYS A 60 -18.05 -47.33 8.02
C LYS A 60 -18.31 -46.39 9.21
N TYR A 61 -17.26 -45.71 9.69
CA TYR A 61 -17.39 -44.76 10.80
C TYR A 61 -18.20 -43.54 10.39
N LYS A 62 -18.91 -42.94 11.35
CA LYS A 62 -19.47 -41.60 11.23
C LYS A 62 -18.35 -40.57 11.43
N VAL A 63 -18.27 -39.57 10.56
CA VAL A 63 -17.14 -38.65 10.54
C VAL A 63 -17.54 -37.25 10.99
N ILE A 64 -16.78 -36.72 11.93
CA ILE A 64 -16.83 -35.28 12.27
C ILE A 64 -15.51 -34.67 11.84
N ILE A 65 -15.54 -33.78 10.83
CA ILE A 65 -14.35 -33.08 10.35
C ILE A 65 -14.08 -31.90 11.27
N ALA A 66 -12.94 -31.90 11.92
CA ALA A 66 -12.41 -30.83 12.73
C ALA A 66 -11.07 -30.34 12.14
N SER A 67 -11.15 -29.68 11.02
CA SER A 67 -9.98 -29.20 10.27
C SER A 67 -10.35 -27.98 9.45
N HIS A 68 -9.39 -27.07 9.25
CA HIS A 68 -9.53 -25.96 8.32
C HIS A 68 -9.64 -26.43 6.85
N ALA A 69 -9.16 -27.63 6.53
CA ALA A 69 -9.31 -28.27 5.22
C ALA A 69 -10.62 -29.08 5.08
N TYR A 70 -11.68 -28.73 5.83
CA TYR A 70 -12.91 -29.51 5.91
C TYR A 70 -13.56 -29.80 4.56
N ASN A 71 -13.44 -28.87 3.59
CA ASN A 71 -14.07 -29.03 2.28
C ASN A 71 -13.35 -30.08 1.43
N ASP A 72 -12.01 -30.10 1.42
CA ASP A 72 -11.23 -31.10 0.70
C ASP A 72 -11.37 -32.47 1.35
N ILE A 73 -11.31 -32.53 2.67
CA ILE A 73 -11.55 -33.76 3.44
C ILE A 73 -12.97 -34.23 3.20
N GLY A 74 -13.97 -33.36 3.22
CA GLY A 74 -15.35 -33.71 2.98
C GLY A 74 -15.58 -34.27 1.57
N LYS A 75 -15.02 -33.66 0.52
CA LYS A 75 -15.03 -34.17 -0.85
C LYS A 75 -14.35 -35.55 -0.94
N GLN A 76 -13.17 -35.67 -0.33
CA GLN A 76 -12.43 -36.92 -0.29
C GLN A 76 -13.27 -38.05 0.32
N LEU A 77 -13.91 -37.80 1.46
CA LEU A 77 -14.73 -38.81 2.17
C LEU A 77 -16.00 -39.18 1.39
N ILE A 78 -16.68 -38.19 0.78
CA ILE A 78 -17.85 -38.47 -0.07
C ILE A 78 -17.44 -39.27 -1.32
N ASN A 79 -16.31 -38.94 -1.95
CA ASN A 79 -15.78 -39.67 -3.10
C ASN A 79 -15.36 -41.10 -2.74
N LEU A 80 -14.94 -41.36 -1.50
CA LEU A 80 -14.68 -42.70 -0.97
C LEU A 80 -15.97 -43.46 -0.66
N GLY A 81 -17.13 -42.80 -0.59
CA GLY A 81 -18.43 -43.39 -0.30
C GLY A 81 -18.87 -43.29 1.17
N CYS A 82 -18.25 -42.44 1.98
CA CYS A 82 -18.68 -42.19 3.35
C CYS A 82 -20.08 -41.54 3.37
N GLN A 83 -21.03 -42.14 4.08
CA GLN A 83 -22.43 -41.70 4.06
C GLN A 83 -22.76 -40.65 5.11
N TYR A 84 -21.98 -40.58 6.19
CA TYR A 84 -22.23 -39.67 7.30
C TYR A 84 -20.99 -38.84 7.56
N VAL A 85 -21.05 -37.59 7.16
CA VAL A 85 -19.96 -36.61 7.32
C VAL A 85 -20.55 -35.30 7.83
N GLU A 86 -20.06 -34.83 8.96
CA GLU A 86 -20.39 -33.54 9.55
C GLU A 86 -19.13 -32.71 9.72
N VAL A 87 -19.28 -31.40 9.74
CA VAL A 87 -18.19 -30.45 10.01
C VAL A 87 -18.44 -29.80 11.36
N PHE A 88 -17.42 -29.81 12.19
CA PHE A 88 -17.41 -29.19 13.50
C PHE A 88 -16.94 -27.74 13.36
N PHE A 89 -17.71 -26.79 13.88
CA PHE A 89 -17.35 -25.39 14.00
C PHE A 89 -17.40 -24.98 15.48
N PHE A 90 -16.28 -24.52 15.97
CA PHE A 90 -16.19 -23.91 17.29
C PHE A 90 -16.59 -22.44 17.21
N THR A 91 -17.50 -21.99 18.07
CA THR A 91 -18.08 -20.64 18.07
C THR A 91 -17.64 -19.79 19.26
N GLY A 92 -16.88 -20.38 20.19
CA GLY A 92 -16.35 -19.70 21.38
C GLY A 92 -14.98 -19.02 21.15
N GLU A 93 -14.51 -18.33 22.17
CA GLU A 93 -13.15 -17.77 22.16
C GLU A 93 -12.09 -18.88 22.17
N TRP A 94 -11.06 -18.73 21.36
CA TRP A 94 -9.93 -19.66 21.27
C TRP A 94 -9.14 -19.70 22.57
N ASN A 95 -9.48 -20.63 23.45
CA ASN A 95 -8.72 -20.92 24.65
C ASN A 95 -8.58 -22.44 24.81
N LEU A 96 -7.37 -22.94 24.66
CA LEU A 96 -7.04 -24.38 24.77
C LEU A 96 -7.37 -24.98 26.16
N LYS A 97 -7.81 -24.19 27.13
CA LYS A 97 -8.10 -24.63 28.51
C LYS A 97 -9.59 -24.72 28.87
N ILE A 98 -10.51 -24.34 27.97
CA ILE A 98 -11.96 -24.36 28.24
C ILE A 98 -12.59 -25.53 27.53
N TYR A 99 -13.09 -26.52 28.27
CA TYR A 99 -13.54 -27.83 27.79
C TYR A 99 -14.98 -28.20 28.19
N ASP A 100 -15.86 -27.24 28.33
CA ASP A 100 -17.29 -27.53 28.48
C ASP A 100 -18.07 -26.46 27.78
N SER A 101 -18.12 -26.50 26.44
CA SER A 101 -18.77 -25.44 25.74
C SER A 101 -20.00 -25.93 24.98
N LYS A 102 -21.05 -25.13 25.15
CA LYS A 102 -22.21 -25.13 24.26
C LYS A 102 -21.92 -24.39 22.95
N ASP A 103 -20.69 -23.92 22.77
CA ASP A 103 -20.27 -23.01 21.72
C ASP A 103 -19.69 -23.77 20.52
N TYR A 104 -20.46 -24.68 19.98
CA TYR A 104 -20.12 -25.39 18.74
C TYR A 104 -21.36 -25.69 17.92
N ILE A 105 -21.13 -25.94 16.63
CA ILE A 105 -22.14 -26.40 15.68
C ILE A 105 -21.60 -27.57 14.88
N LEU A 106 -22.44 -28.59 14.65
CA LEU A 106 -22.22 -29.62 13.67
C LEU A 106 -23.12 -29.38 12.46
N ILE A 107 -22.52 -29.37 11.28
CA ILE A 107 -23.25 -29.17 10.02
C ILE A 107 -22.99 -30.36 9.10
N LYS A 108 -24.05 -31.01 8.62
CA LYS A 108 -23.95 -32.11 7.66
C LYS A 108 -23.25 -31.61 6.39
N TYR A 109 -22.19 -32.30 6.00
CA TYR A 109 -21.44 -31.95 4.80
C TYR A 109 -22.17 -32.46 3.55
N SER A 110 -22.34 -31.55 2.58
CA SER A 110 -22.82 -31.81 1.23
C SER A 110 -22.09 -30.89 0.27
N PRO A 111 -21.35 -31.37 -0.74
CA PRO A 111 -20.59 -30.54 -1.65
C PRO A 111 -21.42 -29.42 -2.31
N GLU A 112 -22.70 -29.69 -2.56
CA GLU A 112 -23.62 -28.77 -3.28
C GLU A 112 -24.39 -27.83 -2.35
N LEU A 113 -24.71 -28.27 -1.14
CA LEU A 113 -25.64 -27.58 -0.23
C LEU A 113 -24.98 -27.03 1.04
N PHE A 114 -23.71 -27.33 1.27
CA PHE A 114 -23.04 -27.02 2.52
C PHE A 114 -23.13 -25.51 2.87
N PHE A 115 -22.75 -24.64 1.93
CA PHE A 115 -22.81 -23.19 2.13
C PHE A 115 -24.26 -22.66 2.24
N LYS A 116 -25.22 -23.31 1.59
CA LYS A 116 -26.65 -22.97 1.73
C LYS A 116 -27.17 -23.33 3.12
N ASN A 117 -26.76 -24.47 3.65
CA ASN A 117 -27.13 -24.93 4.99
C ASN A 117 -26.49 -24.06 6.10
N LEU A 118 -25.26 -23.57 5.90
CA LEU A 118 -24.60 -22.59 6.76
C LEU A 118 -25.38 -21.27 6.81
N LYS A 119 -25.86 -20.78 5.68
CA LYS A 119 -26.62 -19.52 5.57
C LYS A 119 -27.99 -19.60 6.27
N LEU A 120 -28.65 -20.75 6.19
CA LEU A 120 -29.96 -21.00 6.82
C LEU A 120 -29.85 -21.06 8.37
N ASN A 121 -28.72 -21.42 8.93
CA ASN A 121 -28.50 -21.45 10.37
C ASN A 121 -28.22 -20.08 11.03
N ASN A 122 -28.38 -19.01 10.30
CA ASN A 122 -28.39 -17.60 10.76
C ASN A 122 -27.19 -17.15 11.64
N GLN A 123 -26.04 -17.83 11.55
CA GLN A 123 -24.86 -17.48 12.34
C GLN A 123 -23.80 -16.80 11.45
N LYS A 124 -23.84 -15.46 11.43
CA LYS A 124 -22.94 -14.61 10.62
C LYS A 124 -21.46 -14.98 10.74
N ASN A 125 -21.00 -15.32 11.94
CA ASN A 125 -19.59 -15.66 12.17
C ASN A 125 -19.17 -16.98 11.50
N LEU A 126 -20.03 -18.00 11.54
CA LEU A 126 -19.76 -19.30 10.91
C LEU A 126 -19.79 -19.23 9.40
N PHE A 127 -20.71 -18.46 8.85
CA PHE A 127 -20.76 -18.22 7.41
C PHE A 127 -19.50 -17.52 6.90
N ASN A 128 -18.96 -16.58 7.69
CA ASN A 128 -17.71 -15.90 7.36
C ASN A 128 -16.49 -16.82 7.51
N ILE A 129 -16.43 -17.69 8.52
CA ILE A 129 -15.39 -18.70 8.68
C ILE A 129 -15.43 -19.67 7.49
N ALA A 130 -16.58 -20.20 7.13
CA ALA A 130 -16.73 -21.09 6.00
C ALA A 130 -16.38 -20.43 4.66
N LYS A 131 -16.71 -19.14 4.47
CA LYS A 131 -16.28 -18.36 3.30
C LYS A 131 -14.77 -18.18 3.26
N SER A 132 -14.12 -17.86 4.38
CA SER A 132 -12.67 -17.71 4.45
C SER A 132 -11.93 -19.01 4.11
N GLU A 133 -12.52 -20.15 4.47
CA GLU A 133 -11.95 -21.47 4.19
C GLU A 133 -12.22 -21.93 2.73
N LYS A 134 -13.39 -21.58 2.16
CA LYS A 134 -13.64 -21.77 0.72
C LYS A 134 -12.57 -21.08 -0.12
N ARG A 135 -12.07 -19.92 0.34
CA ARG A 135 -10.98 -19.20 -0.33
C ARG A 135 -9.64 -19.94 -0.28
N LYS A 136 -9.33 -20.61 0.83
CA LYS A 136 -8.10 -21.44 0.93
C LYS A 136 -8.12 -22.64 -0.02
N VAL A 137 -9.29 -23.16 -0.35
CA VAL A 137 -9.47 -24.29 -1.27
C VAL A 137 -9.40 -23.87 -2.75
N ASN A 138 -9.73 -22.61 -3.07
CA ASN A 138 -9.62 -22.08 -4.41
C ASN A 138 -8.16 -21.81 -4.90
N ASN A 139 -7.15 -22.26 -4.16
CA ASN A 139 -5.73 -22.17 -4.52
C ASN A 139 -5.33 -22.90 -5.82
N PHE A 140 -6.26 -23.55 -6.52
CA PHE A 140 -6.08 -24.16 -7.85
C PHE A 140 -6.60 -23.30 -9.00
N ARG A 141 -7.01 -22.04 -8.74
CA ARG A 141 -7.30 -21.14 -9.84
C ARG A 141 -5.98 -20.78 -10.54
N GLU A 142 -5.99 -20.81 -11.85
CA GLU A 142 -4.88 -20.41 -12.71
C GLU A 142 -4.49 -18.95 -12.49
N LYS A 143 -5.43 -18.12 -12.01
CA LYS A 143 -5.24 -16.68 -11.70
C LYS A 143 -5.78 -16.35 -10.31
N LYS A 144 -5.02 -15.57 -9.54
CA LYS A 144 -5.43 -14.98 -8.27
C LYS A 144 -5.91 -13.56 -8.48
N TYR A 145 -7.01 -13.17 -7.83
CA TYR A 145 -7.58 -11.84 -7.96
C TYR A 145 -7.15 -10.92 -6.81
N VAL A 146 -6.64 -9.74 -7.15
CA VAL A 146 -6.36 -8.69 -6.19
C VAL A 146 -7.35 -7.53 -6.35
N LEU A 147 -8.07 -7.20 -5.27
CA LEU A 147 -8.85 -5.97 -5.22
C LEU A 147 -7.91 -4.81 -4.89
N PHE A 148 -7.62 -4.01 -5.89
CA PHE A 148 -6.64 -2.93 -5.84
C PHE A 148 -7.34 -1.59 -5.61
N CYS A 149 -7.42 -1.12 -4.36
CA CYS A 149 -8.08 0.12 -3.98
C CYS A 149 -7.08 1.27 -3.95
N ALA A 150 -7.15 2.14 -4.93
CA ALA A 150 -6.29 3.31 -5.06
C ALA A 150 -7.10 4.53 -5.51
N TYR A 151 -7.21 5.55 -4.64
CA TYR A 151 -7.86 6.80 -5.01
C TYR A 151 -7.16 7.47 -6.19
N TYR A 152 -5.83 7.67 -6.07
CA TYR A 152 -5.00 8.22 -7.13
C TYR A 152 -4.64 7.14 -8.15
N PHE A 153 -5.35 7.17 -9.28
CA PHE A 153 -5.18 6.25 -10.40
C PHE A 153 -5.45 7.00 -11.72
N PRO A 154 -4.91 6.55 -12.89
CA PRO A 154 -5.17 7.23 -14.15
C PRO A 154 -6.67 7.47 -14.42
N PRO A 155 -7.08 8.63 -14.96
CA PRO A 155 -6.24 9.66 -15.60
C PRO A 155 -5.66 10.73 -14.67
N LEU A 156 -5.74 10.59 -13.34
CA LEU A 156 -5.13 11.58 -12.45
C LEU A 156 -3.60 11.63 -12.65
N GLY A 157 -3.07 12.81 -12.98
CA GLY A 157 -1.65 13.03 -13.30
C GLY A 157 -0.78 13.39 -12.07
N LEU A 158 -0.97 12.69 -10.95
CA LEU A 158 -0.25 12.95 -9.70
C LEU A 158 0.90 11.96 -9.48
N GLY A 159 1.90 12.36 -8.70
CA GLY A 159 3.04 11.48 -8.36
C GLY A 159 2.63 10.15 -7.71
N GLY A 160 1.55 10.16 -6.90
CA GLY A 160 0.99 8.96 -6.28
C GLY A 160 0.37 7.97 -7.28
N THR A 161 -0.05 8.42 -8.45
CA THR A 161 -0.66 7.60 -9.50
C THR A 161 0.32 6.60 -10.10
N GLN A 162 1.59 6.99 -10.28
CA GLN A 162 2.60 6.16 -10.94
C GLN A 162 2.82 4.82 -10.25
N ARG A 163 2.90 4.79 -8.92
CA ARG A 163 3.09 3.56 -8.16
C ARG A 163 1.94 2.56 -8.39
N SER A 164 0.71 3.04 -8.29
CA SER A 164 -0.50 2.23 -8.48
C SER A 164 -0.64 1.74 -9.92
N LEU A 165 -0.41 2.62 -10.90
CA LEU A 165 -0.42 2.30 -12.32
C LEU A 165 0.55 1.18 -12.65
N LYS A 166 1.83 1.33 -12.23
CA LYS A 166 2.87 0.36 -12.59
C LYS A 166 2.67 -0.99 -11.90
N TYR A 167 2.16 -1.04 -10.67
CA TYR A 167 1.75 -2.30 -10.06
C TYR A 167 0.66 -3.00 -10.87
N VAL A 168 -0.42 -2.29 -11.23
CA VAL A 168 -1.52 -2.86 -12.02
C VAL A 168 -1.03 -3.33 -13.39
N LYS A 169 -0.14 -2.57 -14.05
CA LYS A 169 0.48 -2.92 -15.33
C LYS A 169 1.19 -4.28 -15.29
N TYR A 170 1.95 -4.55 -14.22
CA TYR A 170 2.82 -5.72 -14.16
C TYR A 170 2.28 -6.90 -13.36
N LEU A 171 1.25 -6.75 -12.52
CA LEU A 171 0.74 -7.81 -11.65
C LEU A 171 0.37 -9.11 -12.39
N ARG A 172 -0.16 -9.00 -13.63
CA ARG A 172 -0.50 -10.17 -14.45
C ARG A 172 0.70 -11.05 -14.77
N LYS A 173 1.90 -10.48 -14.91
CA LYS A 173 3.13 -11.24 -15.13
C LYS A 173 3.46 -12.18 -13.97
N PHE A 174 2.92 -11.90 -12.79
CA PHE A 174 3.16 -12.65 -11.56
C PHE A 174 1.93 -13.44 -11.08
N GLY A 175 0.96 -13.69 -11.99
CA GLY A 175 -0.20 -14.55 -11.72
C GLY A 175 -1.36 -13.85 -10.99
N TYR A 176 -1.35 -12.52 -10.88
CA TYR A 176 -2.42 -11.75 -10.24
C TYR A 176 -3.24 -10.96 -11.23
N GLU A 177 -4.56 -11.12 -11.18
CA GLU A 177 -5.51 -10.34 -11.96
C GLU A 177 -6.04 -9.17 -11.11
N PRO A 178 -5.66 -7.91 -11.38
CA PRO A 178 -6.12 -6.78 -10.61
C PRO A 178 -7.54 -6.34 -11.00
N ILE A 179 -8.37 -6.10 -10.00
CA ILE A 179 -9.64 -5.38 -10.12
C ILE A 179 -9.44 -4.05 -9.40
N VAL A 180 -9.40 -2.97 -10.16
CA VAL A 180 -9.09 -1.64 -9.61
C VAL A 180 -10.35 -0.94 -9.14
N VAL A 181 -10.33 -0.42 -7.91
CA VAL A 181 -11.35 0.50 -7.38
C VAL A 181 -10.72 1.87 -7.19
N THR A 182 -11.24 2.87 -7.87
CA THR A 182 -10.69 4.23 -7.87
C THR A 182 -11.80 5.29 -7.94
N VAL A 183 -11.42 6.57 -7.85
CA VAL A 183 -12.36 7.68 -7.95
C VAL A 183 -12.92 7.82 -9.36
N GLY A 184 -14.23 8.10 -9.46
CA GLY A 184 -14.93 8.36 -10.71
C GLY A 184 -14.83 9.81 -11.17
N ASN A 185 -15.26 10.72 -10.30
CA ASN A 185 -15.16 12.16 -10.52
C ASN A 185 -14.11 12.76 -9.57
N ASP A 186 -13.27 13.62 -10.12
CA ASP A 186 -12.33 14.40 -9.31
C ASP A 186 -12.94 15.78 -9.02
N LYS A 187 -13.36 15.99 -7.77
CA LYS A 187 -13.87 17.29 -7.30
C LYS A 187 -12.80 18.23 -6.76
N PHE A 188 -11.55 17.77 -6.66
CA PHE A 188 -10.43 18.57 -6.17
C PHE A 188 -9.68 19.31 -7.27
N GLY A 189 -10.09 19.14 -8.54
CA GLY A 189 -9.48 19.82 -9.69
C GLY A 189 -8.05 19.36 -9.99
N TYR A 190 -7.73 18.12 -9.66
CA TYR A 190 -6.41 17.56 -9.99
C TYR A 190 -6.19 17.50 -11.49
N LYS A 191 -4.95 17.70 -11.92
CA LYS A 191 -4.59 17.59 -13.33
C LYS A 191 -4.75 16.17 -13.84
N HIS A 192 -5.27 16.05 -15.06
CA HIS A 192 -5.44 14.78 -15.73
C HIS A 192 -4.34 14.56 -16.78
N ASP A 193 -3.80 13.35 -16.81
CA ASP A 193 -2.91 12.85 -17.85
C ASP A 193 -3.51 11.57 -18.45
N TYR A 194 -4.21 11.72 -19.56
CA TYR A 194 -4.86 10.62 -20.27
C TYR A 194 -3.87 9.69 -20.97
N SER A 195 -2.60 10.10 -21.14
CA SER A 195 -1.58 9.23 -21.73
C SER A 195 -1.29 8.02 -20.85
N LEU A 196 -1.46 8.16 -19.53
CA LEU A 196 -1.26 7.07 -18.56
C LEU A 196 -2.25 5.91 -18.72
N LEU A 197 -3.45 6.15 -19.27
CA LEU A 197 -4.41 5.09 -19.56
C LEU A 197 -3.91 4.12 -20.63
N LYS A 198 -3.05 4.57 -21.53
CA LYS A 198 -2.47 3.73 -22.60
C LYS A 198 -1.47 2.70 -22.08
N GLU A 199 -0.98 2.87 -20.88
CA GLU A 199 -0.04 1.96 -20.25
C GLU A 199 -0.72 0.75 -19.59
N LEU A 200 -2.04 0.82 -19.41
CA LEU A 200 -2.84 -0.26 -18.83
C LEU A 200 -3.25 -1.26 -19.92
N PRO A 201 -3.29 -2.57 -19.61
CA PRO A 201 -3.97 -3.53 -20.44
C PRO A 201 -5.43 -3.11 -20.67
N SER A 202 -5.90 -3.19 -21.92
CA SER A 202 -7.23 -2.67 -22.32
C SER A 202 -8.41 -3.37 -21.64
N ASP A 203 -8.21 -4.56 -21.13
CA ASP A 203 -9.21 -5.43 -20.49
C ASP A 203 -9.15 -5.41 -18.95
N ILE A 204 -8.36 -4.53 -18.34
CA ILE A 204 -8.33 -4.36 -16.89
C ILE A 204 -9.69 -3.87 -16.37
N LYS A 205 -10.25 -4.59 -15.41
CA LYS A 205 -11.50 -4.16 -14.75
C LYS A 205 -11.24 -2.98 -13.83
N ILE A 206 -11.76 -1.80 -14.19
CA ILE A 206 -11.65 -0.57 -13.39
C ILE A 206 -13.05 -0.15 -12.96
N ILE A 207 -13.29 -0.10 -11.66
CA ILE A 207 -14.52 0.34 -11.02
C ILE A 207 -14.31 1.76 -10.53
N ARG A 208 -15.04 2.72 -11.12
CA ARG A 208 -14.96 4.13 -10.75
C ARG A 208 -16.12 4.50 -9.86
N ILE A 209 -15.84 4.98 -8.66
CA ILE A 209 -16.84 5.37 -7.67
C ILE A 209 -16.63 6.83 -7.33
N ASP A 210 -17.69 7.63 -7.46
CA ASP A 210 -17.62 9.06 -7.24
C ASP A 210 -17.34 9.42 -5.78
N ASN A 211 -16.57 10.48 -5.60
CA ASN A 211 -16.42 11.14 -4.32
C ASN A 211 -17.54 12.21 -4.19
N ASN A 212 -18.49 11.97 -3.30
CA ASN A 212 -19.62 12.88 -3.09
C ASN A 212 -19.26 14.07 -2.17
N TYR A 213 -17.98 14.36 -2.02
CA TYR A 213 -17.54 15.51 -1.25
C TYR A 213 -18.27 16.78 -1.71
N VAL A 214 -18.93 17.44 -0.79
CA VAL A 214 -19.57 18.74 -0.98
C VAL A 214 -18.77 19.75 -0.17
N SER A 215 -18.26 20.78 -0.78
CA SER A 215 -17.57 21.89 -0.10
C SER A 215 -18.60 22.75 0.67
N ALA A 216 -19.24 22.19 1.67
CA ALA A 216 -20.20 22.90 2.51
C ALA A 216 -19.52 23.43 3.78
N ILE A 217 -20.02 24.56 4.27
CA ILE A 217 -19.52 25.24 5.48
C ILE A 217 -19.84 24.43 6.77
N ALA A 218 -20.69 23.40 6.68
CA ALA A 218 -21.01 22.47 7.76
C ALA A 218 -21.48 21.12 7.22
N LEU A 219 -21.13 20.03 7.92
CA LEU A 219 -21.62 18.69 7.63
C LEU A 219 -23.13 18.60 7.83
N SER A 220 -23.83 18.04 6.86
CA SER A 220 -25.22 17.61 7.04
C SER A 220 -25.30 16.47 8.07
N GLU A 221 -26.47 16.24 8.65
CA GLU A 221 -26.70 15.13 9.58
C GLU A 221 -26.34 13.78 8.96
N LYS A 222 -26.62 13.61 7.64
CA LYS A 222 -26.26 12.40 6.91
C LYS A 222 -24.74 12.21 6.82
N GLU A 223 -24.00 13.26 6.50
CA GLU A 223 -22.54 13.19 6.40
C GLU A 223 -21.89 12.92 7.77
N GLN A 224 -22.43 13.49 8.84
CA GLN A 224 -22.01 13.16 10.20
C GLN A 224 -22.26 11.68 10.53
N GLN A 225 -23.41 11.15 10.13
CA GLN A 225 -23.74 9.74 10.31
C GLN A 225 -22.82 8.84 9.48
N ASP A 226 -22.55 9.19 8.21
CA ASP A 226 -21.63 8.45 7.34
C ASP A 226 -20.22 8.35 7.95
N ILE A 227 -19.70 9.44 8.52
CA ILE A 227 -18.42 9.47 9.24
C ILE A 227 -18.49 8.60 10.49
N PHE A 228 -19.57 8.69 11.25
CA PHE A 228 -19.78 7.89 12.46
C PHE A 228 -19.79 6.38 12.13
N ASP A 229 -20.43 6.00 11.03
CA ASP A 229 -20.47 4.62 10.55
C ASP A 229 -19.09 4.11 10.15
N LEU A 230 -18.27 4.92 9.47
CA LEU A 230 -16.89 4.57 9.15
C LEU A 230 -16.04 4.33 10.39
N PHE A 231 -16.20 5.18 11.41
CA PHE A 231 -15.50 5.00 12.68
C PHE A 231 -16.00 3.80 13.49
N ASN A 232 -17.27 3.40 13.33
CA ASN A 232 -17.80 2.15 13.89
C ASN A 232 -17.16 0.92 13.23
N ILE A 233 -16.90 0.98 11.92
CA ILE A 233 -16.23 -0.12 11.19
C ILE A 233 -14.86 -0.40 11.81
N ILE A 234 -14.08 0.63 12.10
CA ILE A 234 -12.73 0.54 12.67
C ILE A 234 -12.71 0.59 14.20
N GLU A 235 -13.87 0.51 14.85
CA GLU A 235 -14.03 0.40 16.32
C GLU A 235 -13.38 1.55 17.11
N VAL A 236 -13.45 2.77 16.60
CA VAL A 236 -13.01 3.96 17.34
C VAL A 236 -13.95 4.19 18.53
N ASP A 237 -13.40 4.55 19.68
CA ASP A 237 -14.18 4.83 20.89
C ASP A 237 -15.16 6.00 20.69
N ASP A 238 -16.38 5.88 21.21
CA ASP A 238 -17.45 6.88 21.06
C ASP A 238 -17.05 8.26 21.59
N LYS A 239 -16.17 8.32 22.57
CA LYS A 239 -15.61 9.57 23.08
C LYS A 239 -14.89 10.35 21.97
N TRP A 240 -14.08 9.68 21.14
CA TRP A 240 -13.32 10.31 20.06
C TRP A 240 -14.20 10.63 18.87
N LYS A 241 -15.17 9.77 18.54
CA LYS A 241 -16.17 10.04 17.50
C LYS A 241 -16.94 11.33 17.80
N ARG A 242 -17.46 11.47 19.02
CA ARG A 242 -18.19 12.68 19.43
C ARG A 242 -17.32 13.92 19.36
N LYS A 243 -16.12 13.89 19.91
CA LYS A 243 -15.19 15.03 19.83
C LYS A 243 -14.86 15.43 18.40
N TYR A 244 -14.72 14.45 17.50
CA TYR A 244 -14.48 14.72 16.10
C TYR A 244 -15.69 15.39 15.44
N ILE A 245 -16.91 14.86 15.65
CA ILE A 245 -18.14 15.45 15.13
C ILE A 245 -18.35 16.87 15.67
N GLU A 246 -18.13 17.10 16.97
CA GLU A 246 -18.16 18.43 17.57
C GLU A 246 -17.19 19.38 16.86
N MET A 247 -15.95 18.94 16.64
CA MET A 247 -14.92 19.73 15.97
C MET A 247 -15.30 20.08 14.53
N VAL A 248 -15.76 19.09 13.73
CA VAL A 248 -16.12 19.33 12.32
C VAL A 248 -17.44 20.07 12.16
N SER A 249 -18.28 20.11 13.19
CA SER A 249 -19.52 20.89 13.23
C SER A 249 -19.31 22.33 13.70
N ASP A 250 -18.11 22.66 14.20
CA ASP A 250 -17.77 24.00 14.63
C ASP A 250 -17.59 24.92 13.41
N LYS A 251 -18.47 25.93 13.32
CA LYS A 251 -18.46 26.93 12.23
C LYS A 251 -17.20 27.79 12.19
N SER A 252 -16.32 27.69 13.20
CA SER A 252 -15.03 28.39 13.22
C SER A 252 -13.95 27.71 12.35
N ILE A 253 -14.17 26.48 11.88
CA ILE A 253 -13.26 25.76 11.00
C ILE A 253 -13.30 26.40 9.62
N LYS A 254 -12.17 26.97 9.20
CA LYS A 254 -12.06 27.78 7.99
C LYS A 254 -12.07 26.98 6.69
N SER A 255 -11.78 25.70 6.73
CA SER A 255 -11.88 24.84 5.57
C SER A 255 -12.26 23.41 5.97
N TYR A 256 -13.13 22.81 5.19
CA TYR A 256 -13.57 21.44 5.32
C TYR A 256 -12.43 20.43 5.14
N GLU A 257 -11.44 20.79 4.33
CA GLU A 257 -10.22 20.02 4.10
C GLU A 257 -9.38 19.86 5.38
N GLU A 258 -9.42 20.87 6.26
CA GLU A 258 -8.74 20.82 7.56
C GLU A 258 -9.46 19.91 8.58
N ALA A 259 -10.75 19.67 8.37
CA ALA A 259 -11.60 18.95 9.32
C ALA A 259 -11.78 17.46 9.02
N LEU A 260 -11.73 17.05 7.77
CA LEU A 260 -12.04 15.68 7.34
C LEU A 260 -10.77 14.87 7.08
N PHE A 261 -10.22 14.20 8.08
CA PHE A 261 -9.10 13.29 7.93
C PHE A 261 -7.96 13.85 7.07
N ASN A 262 -7.97 15.12 6.83
CA ASN A 262 -7.04 15.88 5.98
C ASN A 262 -6.88 15.34 4.55
N ASP A 263 -7.72 14.43 4.11
CA ASP A 263 -7.65 13.90 2.75
C ASP A 263 -8.97 14.06 1.97
N GLY A 264 -10.05 14.53 2.59
CA GLY A 264 -11.34 14.78 1.93
C GLY A 264 -12.00 13.55 1.28
N MET A 265 -11.41 12.37 1.43
CA MET A 265 -11.79 11.15 0.70
C MET A 265 -12.66 10.20 1.52
N LEU A 266 -13.03 10.54 2.76
CA LEU A 266 -13.90 9.70 3.60
C LEU A 266 -15.22 9.35 2.90
N PHE A 267 -15.81 10.28 2.17
CA PHE A 267 -17.06 10.03 1.44
C PHE A 267 -16.88 9.10 0.24
N TRP A 268 -15.73 9.14 -0.42
CA TRP A 268 -15.38 8.11 -1.41
C TRP A 268 -15.28 6.74 -0.76
N VAL A 269 -14.60 6.64 0.37
CA VAL A 269 -14.47 5.39 1.15
C VAL A 269 -15.84 4.84 1.53
N LYS A 270 -16.74 5.70 2.04
CA LYS A 270 -18.12 5.32 2.38
C LYS A 270 -18.86 4.78 1.15
N ASN A 271 -18.78 5.48 0.03
CA ASN A 271 -19.41 5.06 -1.22
C ASN A 271 -18.84 3.74 -1.75
N VAL A 272 -17.55 3.49 -1.59
CA VAL A 272 -16.95 2.18 -1.93
C VAL A 272 -17.52 1.09 -1.04
N ILE A 273 -17.54 1.28 0.27
CA ILE A 273 -18.03 0.29 1.23
C ILE A 273 -19.51 -0.04 0.99
N ASP A 274 -20.33 0.96 0.68
CA ASP A 274 -21.77 0.76 0.45
C ASP A 274 -22.07 0.01 -0.87
N LYS A 275 -21.18 0.10 -1.85
CA LYS A 275 -21.43 -0.42 -3.20
C LYS A 275 -20.64 -1.68 -3.54
N ILE A 276 -19.52 -1.93 -2.87
CA ILE A 276 -18.54 -2.94 -3.30
C ILE A 276 -19.14 -4.34 -3.41
N ASP A 277 -20.03 -4.72 -2.50
CA ASP A 277 -20.68 -6.03 -2.47
C ASP A 277 -21.57 -6.29 -3.69
N ASN A 278 -22.04 -5.23 -4.35
CA ASN A 278 -22.90 -5.31 -5.55
C ASN A 278 -22.11 -5.17 -6.86
N LEU A 279 -20.85 -4.73 -6.79
CA LEU A 279 -20.03 -4.43 -7.97
C LEU A 279 -19.06 -5.56 -8.32
N ILE A 280 -18.71 -6.40 -7.34
CA ILE A 280 -17.80 -7.52 -7.51
C ILE A 280 -18.31 -8.72 -6.72
N ASP A 281 -17.96 -9.93 -7.18
CA ASP A 281 -18.06 -11.11 -6.34
C ASP A 281 -16.88 -11.11 -5.37
N VAL A 282 -17.15 -10.68 -4.13
CA VAL A 282 -16.13 -10.55 -3.08
C VAL A 282 -15.51 -11.90 -2.73
N GLU A 283 -16.22 -13.01 -3.00
CA GLU A 283 -15.72 -14.37 -2.76
C GLU A 283 -14.59 -14.75 -3.72
N ASP A 284 -14.51 -14.10 -4.87
CA ASP A 284 -13.44 -14.35 -5.85
C ASP A 284 -12.15 -13.59 -5.54
N ILE A 285 -12.15 -12.66 -4.59
CA ILE A 285 -10.96 -11.87 -4.25
C ILE A 285 -10.04 -12.66 -3.31
N ASP A 286 -8.80 -12.88 -3.70
CA ASP A 286 -7.79 -13.57 -2.91
C ASP A 286 -7.07 -12.63 -1.94
N VAL A 287 -6.85 -11.38 -2.32
CA VAL A 287 -6.18 -10.37 -1.50
C VAL A 287 -6.71 -8.96 -1.79
N VAL A 288 -6.80 -8.15 -0.74
CA VAL A 288 -7.07 -6.71 -0.86
C VAL A 288 -5.77 -5.94 -0.73
N TYR A 289 -5.56 -4.98 -1.63
CA TYR A 289 -4.48 -4.00 -1.53
C TYR A 289 -5.08 -2.60 -1.42
N THR A 290 -4.61 -1.82 -0.44
CA THR A 290 -4.97 -0.41 -0.28
C THR A 290 -3.71 0.44 -0.22
N THR A 291 -3.75 1.67 -0.72
CA THR A 291 -2.60 2.56 -0.68
C THR A 291 -2.96 3.93 -0.11
N GLY A 292 -2.22 4.39 0.86
CA GLY A 292 -2.27 5.73 1.44
C GLY A 292 -1.05 6.56 1.00
N ASN A 293 -1.15 7.82 0.78
CA ASN A 293 -2.19 8.80 0.92
C ASN A 293 -3.18 8.75 -0.28
N PRO A 294 -4.51 8.88 -0.15
CA PRO A 294 -5.25 9.17 1.09
C PRO A 294 -5.28 7.99 2.06
N PHE A 295 -5.06 8.26 3.34
CA PHE A 295 -4.99 7.22 4.37
C PHE A 295 -6.34 6.60 4.70
N SER A 296 -7.43 7.35 4.48
CA SER A 296 -8.80 6.85 4.60
C SER A 296 -9.07 5.61 3.73
N SER A 297 -8.36 5.44 2.62
CA SER A 297 -8.45 4.25 1.76
C SER A 297 -8.23 2.93 2.53
N ASN A 298 -7.44 2.97 3.60
CA ASN A 298 -7.17 1.80 4.44
C ASN A 298 -8.40 1.28 5.20
N ILE A 299 -9.41 2.12 5.40
CA ILE A 299 -10.69 1.71 6.02
C ILE A 299 -11.41 0.70 5.13
N ILE A 300 -11.26 0.78 3.78
CA ILE A 300 -11.82 -0.22 2.85
C ILE A 300 -11.20 -1.59 3.11
N GLY A 301 -9.86 -1.65 3.21
CA GLY A 301 -9.15 -2.90 3.51
C GLY A 301 -9.52 -3.47 4.88
N TYR A 302 -9.62 -2.60 5.89
CA TYR A 302 -10.09 -2.99 7.22
C TYR A 302 -11.50 -3.60 7.18
N TYR A 303 -12.44 -2.94 6.50
CA TYR A 303 -13.82 -3.42 6.32
C TYR A 303 -13.88 -4.78 5.64
N LEU A 304 -13.19 -4.94 4.51
CA LEU A 304 -13.21 -6.18 3.73
C LEU A 304 -12.58 -7.35 4.48
N LYS A 305 -11.46 -7.09 5.18
CA LYS A 305 -10.84 -8.11 6.02
C LYS A 305 -11.74 -8.50 7.20
N LYS A 306 -12.35 -7.51 7.88
CA LYS A 306 -13.23 -7.76 9.03
C LYS A 306 -14.50 -8.49 8.64
N LYS A 307 -15.12 -8.11 7.52
CA LYS A 307 -16.40 -8.67 7.08
C LYS A 307 -16.25 -10.02 6.38
N TYR A 308 -15.20 -10.20 5.57
CA TYR A 308 -15.05 -11.34 4.68
C TYR A 308 -13.82 -12.19 4.95
N GLY A 309 -12.95 -11.79 5.88
CA GLY A 309 -11.71 -12.51 6.18
C GLY A 309 -10.67 -12.47 5.06
N ILE A 310 -10.79 -11.56 4.08
CA ILE A 310 -9.83 -11.47 2.99
C ILE A 310 -8.50 -10.93 3.51
N PRO A 311 -7.36 -11.57 3.19
CA PRO A 311 -6.06 -11.01 3.50
C PRO A 311 -5.94 -9.59 2.95
N TRP A 312 -5.38 -8.68 3.75
CA TRP A 312 -5.27 -7.28 3.37
C TRP A 312 -3.85 -6.75 3.55
N VAL A 313 -3.32 -6.15 2.48
CA VAL A 313 -2.02 -5.48 2.43
C VAL A 313 -2.24 -3.98 2.35
N SER A 314 -1.68 -3.24 3.32
CA SER A 314 -1.75 -1.78 3.41
C SER A 314 -0.44 -1.15 2.98
N ASP A 315 -0.43 -0.30 1.96
CA ASP A 315 0.76 0.37 1.41
C ASP A 315 0.86 1.83 1.86
N TYR A 316 1.90 2.13 2.63
CA TYR A 316 2.23 3.45 3.15
C TYR A 316 3.22 4.17 2.22
N ARG A 317 2.71 5.03 1.35
CA ARG A 317 3.53 5.86 0.46
C ARG A 317 4.09 7.11 1.15
N ASP A 318 3.49 7.49 2.26
CA ASP A 318 3.86 8.62 3.11
C ASP A 318 3.75 8.19 4.57
N SER A 319 4.45 8.90 5.47
CA SER A 319 4.22 8.78 6.91
C SER A 319 2.87 9.42 7.27
N TRP A 320 2.10 8.77 8.12
CA TRP A 320 0.79 9.28 8.56
C TRP A 320 0.92 9.96 9.92
N THR A 321 0.60 9.26 11.02
CA THR A 321 0.70 9.83 12.38
C THR A 321 1.92 9.31 13.14
N ALA A 322 2.62 8.33 12.58
CA ALA A 322 3.81 7.76 13.18
C ALA A 322 4.89 8.81 13.46
N ASP A 323 4.88 9.90 12.71
CA ASP A 323 5.65 11.10 12.98
C ASP A 323 4.73 12.27 13.36
N LYS A 324 4.72 12.63 14.64
CA LYS A 324 3.89 13.72 15.16
C LYS A 324 4.19 15.07 14.51
N TYR A 325 5.45 15.32 14.19
CA TYR A 325 5.84 16.58 13.55
C TYR A 325 5.28 16.68 12.13
N ILE A 326 5.39 15.61 11.32
CA ILE A 326 4.77 15.56 9.99
C ILE A 326 3.25 15.70 10.11
N ALA A 327 2.63 14.98 11.02
CA ALA A 327 1.20 15.03 11.20
C ALA A 327 0.69 16.45 11.51
N GLN A 328 1.36 17.16 12.40
CA GLN A 328 0.97 18.51 12.78
C GLN A 328 1.40 19.56 11.75
N LYS A 329 2.59 19.45 11.16
CA LYS A 329 3.14 20.46 10.24
C LYS A 329 2.67 20.26 8.80
N ARG A 330 2.67 19.03 8.30
CA ARG A 330 2.29 18.74 6.92
C ARG A 330 0.78 18.62 6.74
N TYR A 331 0.11 17.98 7.70
CA TYR A 331 -1.33 17.70 7.61
C TYR A 331 -2.19 18.60 8.48
N HIS A 332 -1.59 19.57 9.18
CA HIS A 332 -2.30 20.54 10.04
C HIS A 332 -3.22 19.92 11.10
N TYR A 333 -2.88 18.75 11.59
CA TYR A 333 -3.70 18.11 12.61
C TYR A 333 -3.70 18.93 13.90
N THR A 334 -4.89 19.28 14.38
CA THR A 334 -5.08 19.70 15.76
C THR A 334 -4.74 18.54 16.70
N ASP A 335 -4.54 18.80 17.98
CA ASP A 335 -4.27 17.73 18.95
C ASP A 335 -5.38 16.67 18.98
N VAL A 336 -6.64 17.07 18.85
CA VAL A 336 -7.80 16.14 18.78
C VAL A 336 -7.73 15.31 17.52
N MET A 337 -7.49 15.91 16.36
CA MET A 337 -7.33 15.20 15.09
C MET A 337 -6.15 14.26 15.13
N TYR A 338 -5.02 14.71 15.66
CA TYR A 338 -3.85 13.87 15.78
C TYR A 338 -4.13 12.60 16.59
N VAL A 339 -4.75 12.74 17.77
CA VAL A 339 -5.09 11.59 18.63
C VAL A 339 -6.07 10.64 17.93
N LEU A 340 -7.09 11.18 17.27
CA LEU A 340 -8.05 10.37 16.52
C LEU A 340 -7.37 9.61 15.38
N GLN A 341 -6.58 10.30 14.57
CA GLN A 341 -5.85 9.71 13.45
C GLN A 341 -4.86 8.65 13.94
N TYR A 342 -4.15 8.91 15.04
CA TYR A 342 -3.25 7.96 15.68
C TYR A 342 -3.98 6.68 16.12
N GLU A 343 -5.15 6.81 16.75
CA GLU A 343 -5.96 5.66 17.15
C GLU A 343 -6.47 4.86 15.95
N VAL A 344 -6.83 5.55 14.86
CA VAL A 344 -7.23 4.90 13.60
C VAL A 344 -6.04 4.16 12.98
N GLU A 345 -4.89 4.82 12.84
CA GLU A 345 -3.69 4.20 12.29
C GLU A 345 -3.25 2.99 13.12
N LYS A 346 -3.26 3.11 14.45
CA LYS A 346 -2.95 2.01 15.36
C LYS A 346 -3.82 0.77 15.10
N ARG A 347 -5.12 0.95 14.87
CA ARG A 347 -6.03 -0.15 14.53
C ARG A 347 -5.71 -0.74 13.17
N ILE A 348 -5.46 0.09 12.17
CA ILE A 348 -5.10 -0.31 10.82
C ILE A 348 -3.82 -1.13 10.81
N VAL A 349 -2.73 -0.64 11.40
CA VAL A 349 -1.43 -1.35 11.40
C VAL A 349 -1.48 -2.67 12.19
N ASN A 350 -2.28 -2.72 13.27
CA ASN A 350 -2.47 -3.96 14.04
C ASN A 350 -3.30 -4.97 13.26
N PHE A 351 -4.34 -4.55 12.56
CA PHE A 351 -5.28 -5.45 11.88
C PHE A 351 -4.88 -5.83 10.46
N ALA A 352 -4.10 -5.02 9.73
CA ALA A 352 -3.59 -5.38 8.41
C ALA A 352 -2.90 -6.77 8.44
N THR A 353 -3.00 -7.54 7.37
CA THR A 353 -2.28 -8.81 7.25
C THR A 353 -0.81 -8.55 7.04
N HIS A 354 -0.48 -7.60 6.17
CA HIS A 354 0.88 -7.13 5.93
C HIS A 354 0.89 -5.63 5.63
N ILE A 355 2.00 -4.98 5.91
CA ILE A 355 2.19 -3.56 5.66
C ILE A 355 3.36 -3.38 4.70
N ILE A 356 3.20 -2.52 3.72
CA ILE A 356 4.27 -2.08 2.85
C ILE A 356 4.59 -0.62 3.18
N THR A 357 5.85 -0.26 3.19
CA THR A 357 6.30 1.13 3.34
C THR A 357 7.19 1.52 2.16
N VAL A 358 7.12 2.78 1.75
CA VAL A 358 7.93 3.27 0.63
C VAL A 358 9.40 3.44 1.00
N ASP A 359 9.72 3.55 2.29
CA ASP A 359 11.09 3.63 2.80
C ASP A 359 11.25 3.01 4.19
N GLU A 360 12.52 2.74 4.57
CA GLU A 360 12.87 2.10 5.83
C GLU A 360 12.59 2.96 7.06
N ASN A 361 12.45 4.28 6.91
CA ASN A 361 12.23 5.16 8.05
C ASN A 361 10.77 5.11 8.48
N ILE A 362 9.84 5.13 7.51
CA ILE A 362 8.41 4.91 7.79
C ILE A 362 8.23 3.54 8.47
N LYS A 363 8.91 2.50 7.99
CA LYS A 363 8.90 1.18 8.64
C LYS A 363 9.36 1.26 10.10
N LYS A 364 10.51 1.90 10.36
CA LYS A 364 11.03 2.05 11.73
C LYS A 364 10.08 2.84 12.63
N GLN A 365 9.47 3.91 12.11
CA GLN A 365 8.49 4.70 12.83
C GLN A 365 7.25 3.88 13.21
N ILE A 366 6.68 3.11 12.28
CA ILE A 366 5.52 2.26 12.54
C ILE A 366 5.87 1.20 13.58
N ILE A 367 7.03 0.53 13.47
CA ILE A 367 7.48 -0.45 14.44
C ILE A 367 7.59 0.16 15.84
N SER A 368 8.27 1.31 15.96
CA SER A 368 8.53 1.93 17.27
C SER A 368 7.27 2.49 17.92
N ASN A 369 6.37 3.11 17.14
CA ASN A 369 5.21 3.81 17.70
C ASN A 369 4.05 2.88 18.01
N PHE A 370 3.90 1.79 17.26
CA PHE A 370 2.77 0.87 17.40
C PHE A 370 3.17 -0.52 17.89
N ASN A 371 4.45 -0.75 18.17
CA ASN A 371 5.00 -2.03 18.61
C ASN A 371 4.62 -3.19 17.67
N ILE A 372 4.77 -2.97 16.36
CA ILE A 372 4.46 -3.96 15.33
C ILE A 372 5.69 -4.84 15.07
N ALA A 373 5.47 -6.14 14.92
CA ALA A 373 6.51 -7.10 14.57
C ALA A 373 7.15 -6.76 13.20
N SER A 374 8.47 -6.76 13.13
CA SER A 374 9.24 -6.33 11.94
C SER A 374 8.92 -7.14 10.69
N GLU A 375 8.63 -8.43 10.84
CA GLU A 375 8.26 -9.36 9.77
C GLU A 375 6.89 -9.04 9.13
N LYS A 376 6.05 -8.29 9.82
CA LYS A 376 4.76 -7.81 9.30
C LYS A 376 4.92 -6.64 8.33
N ILE A 377 6.10 -6.02 8.25
CA ILE A 377 6.34 -4.82 7.46
C ILE A 377 7.48 -5.06 6.48
N THR A 378 7.24 -4.80 5.19
CA THR A 378 8.27 -4.86 4.15
C THR A 378 8.40 -3.50 3.46
N THR A 379 9.63 -3.06 3.24
CA THR A 379 9.88 -1.87 2.43
C THR A 379 9.92 -2.24 0.96
N ILE A 380 9.04 -1.62 0.16
CA ILE A 380 9.10 -1.60 -1.30
C ILE A 380 9.14 -0.14 -1.74
N THR A 381 10.28 0.30 -2.22
CA THR A 381 10.52 1.70 -2.60
C THR A 381 9.70 2.12 -3.81
N ASN A 382 9.73 3.41 -4.16
CA ASN A 382 9.38 3.84 -5.49
C ASN A 382 10.44 3.35 -6.49
N GLY A 383 10.17 3.49 -7.78
CA GLY A 383 11.06 3.01 -8.82
C GLY A 383 10.79 3.67 -10.16
N TYR A 384 11.51 3.23 -11.17
CA TYR A 384 11.35 3.62 -12.57
C TYR A 384 10.76 2.46 -13.40
N ASP A 385 10.11 2.80 -14.52
CA ASP A 385 9.63 1.82 -15.49
C ASP A 385 10.51 1.87 -16.74
N GLU A 386 11.14 0.77 -17.10
CA GLU A 386 12.06 0.71 -18.25
C GLU A 386 11.40 1.12 -19.57
N GLU A 387 10.10 0.84 -19.73
CA GLU A 387 9.38 1.20 -20.95
C GLU A 387 9.22 2.73 -21.14
N ASP A 388 9.29 3.51 -20.05
CA ASP A 388 9.19 4.97 -20.13
C ASP A 388 10.41 5.60 -20.84
N PHE A 389 11.52 4.85 -20.98
CA PHE A 389 12.80 5.34 -21.52
C PHE A 389 13.08 4.89 -22.95
N THR A 390 12.27 4.00 -23.53
CA THR A 390 12.55 3.38 -24.85
C THR A 390 12.45 4.35 -26.03
N GLU A 391 11.65 5.43 -25.90
CA GLU A 391 11.40 6.41 -26.97
C GLU A 391 12.17 7.72 -26.79
N LEU A 392 13.08 7.79 -25.82
CA LEU A 392 13.83 9.02 -25.55
C LEU A 392 14.91 9.24 -26.61
N LEU A 393 14.93 10.43 -27.16
CA LEU A 393 15.88 10.84 -28.19
C LEU A 393 16.88 11.86 -27.63
N LEU A 394 18.16 11.52 -27.72
CA LEU A 394 19.20 12.47 -27.37
C LEU A 394 19.23 13.59 -28.43
N LYS A 395 19.17 14.85 -27.98
CA LYS A 395 19.35 16.02 -28.82
C LYS A 395 20.72 16.61 -28.56
N ASP A 396 21.42 16.96 -29.61
CA ASP A 396 22.65 17.74 -29.48
C ASP A 396 22.30 19.12 -28.92
N ASN A 397 22.81 19.39 -27.75
CA ASN A 397 22.64 20.68 -27.09
C ASN A 397 23.99 21.45 -27.11
N ASN A 398 23.99 22.65 -27.64
CA ASN A 398 25.15 23.53 -27.60
C ASN A 398 25.38 24.16 -26.21
N LYS A 399 24.49 23.89 -25.25
CA LYS A 399 24.54 24.42 -23.89
C LYS A 399 24.66 23.26 -22.87
N PHE A 400 25.32 23.57 -21.77
CA PHE A 400 25.34 22.74 -20.58
C PHE A 400 24.05 22.98 -19.78
N ILE A 401 23.20 21.93 -19.68
CA ILE A 401 21.86 22.05 -19.14
C ILE A 401 21.78 21.41 -17.76
N LEU A 402 21.36 22.20 -16.77
CA LEU A 402 20.86 21.71 -15.50
C LEU A 402 19.35 21.55 -15.58
N CYS A 403 18.77 20.47 -15.02
CA CYS A 403 17.33 20.24 -15.10
C CYS A 403 16.74 19.91 -13.74
N TYR A 404 15.62 20.55 -13.45
CA TYR A 404 14.74 20.19 -12.32
C TYR A 404 13.31 20.02 -12.83
N ASN A 405 12.73 18.86 -12.55
CA ASN A 405 11.32 18.59 -12.80
C ASN A 405 10.61 18.35 -11.47
N GLY A 406 9.69 19.24 -11.10
CA GLY A 406 8.99 19.10 -9.83
C GLY A 406 8.15 20.32 -9.48
N GLN A 407 7.52 20.22 -8.32
CA GLN A 407 6.80 21.35 -7.75
C GLN A 407 7.72 22.12 -6.82
N ILE A 408 7.67 23.44 -6.87
CA ILE A 408 8.34 24.33 -5.93
C ILE A 408 7.27 25.28 -5.39
N TYR A 409 6.94 25.12 -4.12
CA TYR A 409 5.99 25.99 -3.43
C TYR A 409 6.71 27.11 -2.70
N LYS A 410 5.98 28.19 -2.45
CA LYS A 410 6.43 29.25 -1.57
C LYS A 410 6.74 28.68 -0.19
N LYS A 411 7.65 29.35 0.51
CA LYS A 411 7.87 29.18 1.94
C LYS A 411 6.54 29.17 2.67
N ASP A 412 6.29 28.04 3.29
CA ASP A 412 5.22 27.93 4.26
C ASP A 412 5.89 27.98 5.64
N ASP A 413 5.48 28.90 6.50
CA ASP A 413 6.00 29.02 7.88
C ASP A 413 5.89 27.73 8.69
N ARG A 414 5.15 26.75 8.16
CA ARG A 414 4.99 25.40 8.68
C ARG A 414 6.22 24.50 8.48
N PHE A 415 7.08 24.82 7.52
CA PHE A 415 8.34 24.14 7.26
C PHE A 415 9.46 25.15 7.46
N SER A 416 10.07 25.14 8.66
CA SER A 416 11.05 26.15 9.08
C SER A 416 12.28 26.21 8.20
N ASP A 417 12.59 25.11 7.49
CA ASP A 417 13.79 25.00 6.68
C ASP A 417 13.43 24.51 5.28
N GLU A 418 13.57 25.39 4.34
CA GLU A 418 13.09 25.24 3.00
C GLU A 418 14.05 24.61 2.06
N LYS A 419 13.47 24.10 0.97
CA LYS A 419 14.19 23.89 -0.27
C LYS A 419 14.84 25.23 -0.67
N ASN A 420 16.10 25.41 -0.30
CA ASN A 420 16.83 26.61 -0.72
C ASN A 420 17.23 26.47 -2.20
N TYR A 421 16.21 26.44 -3.09
CA TYR A 421 16.43 26.39 -4.54
C TYR A 421 17.19 27.60 -5.07
N LEU A 422 17.20 28.70 -4.32
CA LEU A 422 17.94 29.93 -4.71
C LEU A 422 19.46 29.70 -4.68
N ILE A 423 19.96 28.69 -3.97
CA ILE A 423 21.39 28.39 -3.91
C ILE A 423 21.93 27.99 -5.30
N ILE A 424 21.13 27.33 -6.13
CA ILE A 424 21.54 26.88 -7.46
C ILE A 424 21.84 28.08 -8.35
N ILE A 425 20.91 29.07 -8.43
CA ILE A 425 21.14 30.24 -9.26
C ILE A 425 22.29 31.09 -8.72
N LYS A 426 22.47 31.16 -7.40
CA LYS A 426 23.62 31.86 -6.79
C LYS A 426 24.94 31.20 -7.19
N ALA A 427 25.01 29.86 -7.18
CA ALA A 427 26.19 29.12 -7.60
C ALA A 427 26.49 29.33 -9.09
N ILE A 428 25.47 29.30 -9.95
CA ILE A 428 25.62 29.57 -11.40
C ILE A 428 26.15 31.01 -11.62
N ASN A 429 25.53 32.02 -11.00
CA ASN A 429 25.98 33.41 -11.11
C ASN A 429 27.44 33.60 -10.66
N ASN A 430 27.86 32.96 -9.57
CA ASN A 430 29.23 33.01 -9.08
C ASN A 430 30.22 32.42 -10.10
N LEU A 431 29.87 31.29 -10.72
CA LEU A 431 30.72 30.64 -11.73
C LEU A 431 30.87 31.51 -12.99
N ILE A 432 29.79 32.16 -13.41
CA ILE A 432 29.82 33.10 -14.55
C ILE A 432 30.66 34.35 -14.19
N ARG A 433 30.41 34.95 -13.02
CA ARG A 433 31.13 36.16 -12.55
C ARG A 433 32.65 35.90 -12.41
N LYS A 434 33.04 34.68 -12.04
CA LYS A 434 34.44 34.23 -11.97
C LYS A 434 35.02 33.86 -13.35
N ASN A 435 34.25 33.99 -14.44
CA ASN A 435 34.61 33.57 -15.81
C ASN A 435 34.97 32.08 -15.95
N TYR A 436 34.45 31.20 -15.07
CA TYR A 436 34.65 29.76 -15.21
C TYR A 436 33.69 29.14 -16.24
N ILE A 437 32.52 29.73 -16.41
CA ILE A 437 31.48 29.34 -17.37
C ILE A 437 31.00 30.62 -18.08
N MET A 438 30.78 30.53 -19.41
CA MET A 438 30.14 31.60 -20.16
C MET A 438 28.62 31.48 -20.01
N ASP A 439 27.92 32.60 -19.86
CA ASP A 439 26.47 32.69 -19.73
C ASP A 439 25.72 32.05 -20.90
N ASP A 440 26.19 32.21 -22.13
CA ASP A 440 25.64 31.61 -23.33
C ASP A 440 25.74 30.06 -23.34
N ASN A 441 26.64 29.50 -22.53
CA ASN A 441 26.94 28.06 -22.52
C ASN A 441 26.21 27.27 -21.44
N ILE A 442 25.41 27.93 -20.60
CA ILE A 442 24.69 27.24 -19.49
C ILE A 442 23.21 27.59 -19.52
N GLU A 443 22.38 26.66 -19.14
CA GLU A 443 20.94 26.86 -18.95
C GLU A 443 20.46 26.05 -17.74
N TRP A 444 19.63 26.64 -16.90
CA TRP A 444 18.92 25.92 -15.88
C TRP A 444 17.43 25.82 -16.23
N THR A 445 17.01 24.66 -16.67
CA THR A 445 15.62 24.40 -17.05
C THR A 445 14.80 23.86 -15.87
N ILE A 446 13.64 24.47 -15.64
CA ILE A 446 12.74 24.17 -14.52
C ILE A 446 11.36 23.86 -15.08
N SER A 447 10.83 22.68 -14.75
CA SER A 447 9.50 22.22 -15.20
C SER A 447 8.65 21.79 -14.01
N GLY A 448 7.35 22.03 -14.10
CA GLY A 448 6.37 21.72 -13.07
C GLY A 448 5.60 22.95 -12.59
N GLU A 449 4.87 22.77 -11.51
CA GLU A 449 4.16 23.88 -10.86
C GLU A 449 5.10 24.61 -9.92
N ILE A 450 5.39 25.84 -10.27
CA ILE A 450 6.27 26.72 -9.49
C ILE A 450 5.44 27.91 -9.01
N ASP A 451 5.43 28.13 -7.71
CA ASP A 451 4.76 29.28 -7.12
C ASP A 451 5.23 30.61 -7.75
N ASN A 452 4.31 31.53 -7.96
CA ASN A 452 4.62 32.80 -8.61
C ASN A 452 5.64 33.65 -7.83
N SER A 453 5.61 33.58 -6.50
CA SER A 453 6.60 34.29 -5.68
C SER A 453 7.99 33.67 -5.82
N VAL A 454 8.06 32.34 -5.91
CA VAL A 454 9.31 31.59 -6.18
C VAL A 454 9.88 31.97 -7.55
N LYS A 455 9.03 32.01 -8.58
CA LYS A 455 9.44 32.47 -9.92
C LYS A 455 9.99 33.91 -9.90
N ALA A 456 9.34 34.80 -9.13
CA ALA A 456 9.78 36.17 -8.99
C ALA A 456 11.15 36.25 -8.30
N ASP A 457 11.37 35.49 -7.23
CA ASP A 457 12.66 35.44 -6.52
C ASP A 457 13.78 34.89 -7.41
N LEU A 458 13.51 33.80 -8.13
CA LEU A 458 14.47 33.21 -9.06
C LEU A 458 14.82 34.16 -10.18
N LYS A 459 13.82 34.83 -10.82
CA LYS A 459 14.05 35.80 -11.86
C LYS A 459 14.85 37.01 -11.37
N ARG A 460 14.61 37.48 -10.14
CA ARG A 460 15.34 38.57 -9.53
C ARG A 460 16.83 38.27 -9.34
N LEU A 461 17.15 36.98 -9.03
CA LEU A 461 18.52 36.54 -8.84
C LEU A 461 19.19 36.04 -10.11
N ASP A 462 18.47 35.88 -11.20
CA ASP A 462 19.00 35.41 -12.50
C ASP A 462 19.68 36.59 -13.24
N GLU A 463 20.91 36.90 -12.82
CA GLU A 463 21.68 38.03 -13.35
C GLU A 463 22.01 37.90 -14.84
N TYR A 464 22.11 36.68 -15.34
CA TYR A 464 22.57 36.37 -16.71
C TYR A 464 21.47 35.75 -17.58
N ASN A 465 20.22 35.71 -17.10
CA ASN A 465 19.07 35.18 -17.84
C ASN A 465 19.23 33.71 -18.29
N VAL A 466 19.77 32.88 -17.40
CA VAL A 466 20.05 31.46 -17.67
C VAL A 466 18.90 30.52 -17.29
N ILE A 467 17.88 31.03 -16.58
CA ILE A 467 16.74 30.17 -16.14
C ILE A 467 15.67 30.12 -17.22
N LYS A 468 15.22 28.88 -17.51
CA LYS A 468 14.10 28.63 -18.41
C LYS A 468 12.96 27.88 -17.68
N PHE A 469 11.79 28.51 -17.62
CA PHE A 469 10.59 27.91 -17.04
C PHE A 469 9.72 27.29 -18.13
N ASN A 470 9.45 25.98 -18.05
CA ASN A 470 8.63 25.24 -19.03
C ASN A 470 7.17 25.04 -18.57
N GLY A 471 6.85 25.38 -17.31
CA GLY A 471 5.54 25.06 -16.75
C GLY A 471 5.33 23.56 -16.53
N TYR A 472 4.06 23.16 -16.37
CA TYR A 472 3.70 21.74 -16.25
C TYR A 472 3.92 21.03 -17.59
N LEU A 473 4.55 19.87 -17.53
CA LEU A 473 4.75 18.96 -18.66
C LEU A 473 4.13 17.60 -18.37
N GLU A 474 3.57 16.96 -19.38
CA GLU A 474 3.22 15.56 -19.36
C GLU A 474 4.44 14.68 -19.03
N HIS A 475 4.23 13.52 -18.45
CA HIS A 475 5.30 12.65 -17.94
C HIS A 475 6.39 12.36 -18.98
N LYS A 476 6.04 11.92 -20.20
CA LYS A 476 7.00 11.65 -21.28
C LYS A 476 7.81 12.88 -21.70
N LYS A 477 7.17 14.06 -21.78
CA LYS A 477 7.87 15.32 -22.12
C LYS A 477 8.83 15.74 -21.01
N SER A 478 8.44 15.53 -19.75
CA SER A 478 9.29 15.78 -18.59
C SER A 478 10.53 14.88 -18.58
N LEU A 479 10.36 13.57 -18.87
CA LEU A 479 11.48 12.63 -19.01
C LEU A 479 12.39 13.00 -20.19
N GLN A 480 11.85 13.38 -21.34
CA GLN A 480 12.62 13.80 -22.51
C GLN A 480 13.49 15.03 -22.19
N LEU A 481 12.94 15.97 -21.42
CA LEU A 481 13.69 17.16 -20.99
C LEU A 481 14.86 16.78 -20.07
N ALA A 482 14.59 15.92 -19.08
CA ALA A 482 15.62 15.42 -18.17
C ALA A 482 16.69 14.57 -18.89
N TYR A 483 16.32 13.79 -19.89
CA TYR A 483 17.25 12.99 -20.69
C TYR A 483 18.27 13.85 -21.46
N ASN A 484 17.86 15.03 -21.90
CA ASN A 484 18.72 15.99 -22.60
C ASN A 484 19.57 16.87 -21.67
N ALA A 485 19.38 16.76 -20.35
CA ALA A 485 20.18 17.52 -19.39
C ALA A 485 21.56 16.88 -19.14
N ASN A 486 22.49 17.69 -18.65
CA ASN A 486 23.83 17.30 -18.24
C ASN A 486 23.92 17.03 -16.73
N ILE A 487 23.15 17.76 -15.92
CA ILE A 487 22.99 17.53 -14.49
C ILE A 487 21.49 17.51 -14.16
N LEU A 488 21.06 16.51 -13.38
CA LEU A 488 19.71 16.46 -12.85
C LEU A 488 19.73 16.89 -11.37
N ILE A 489 18.87 17.84 -11.03
CA ILE A 489 18.79 18.38 -9.68
C ILE A 489 17.58 17.79 -8.97
N HIS A 490 17.76 17.37 -7.72
CA HIS A 490 16.68 16.93 -6.86
C HIS A 490 16.77 17.59 -5.48
N PHE A 491 15.68 18.26 -5.10
CA PHE A 491 15.53 18.84 -3.77
C PHE A 491 14.85 17.84 -2.85
N GLY A 492 15.53 17.43 -1.78
CA GLY A 492 14.93 16.69 -0.68
C GLY A 492 13.95 17.54 0.11
N PHE A 493 13.10 16.91 0.89
CA PHE A 493 12.30 17.62 1.88
C PHE A 493 13.12 17.74 3.16
N TYR A 494 13.23 18.95 3.68
CA TYR A 494 13.73 19.18 5.03
C TYR A 494 12.56 19.10 6.00
N CYS A 495 12.63 18.23 6.96
CA CYS A 495 11.55 18.01 7.92
C CYS A 495 12.05 17.94 9.38
N GLY A 496 13.17 18.61 9.71
CA GLY A 496 13.75 18.59 11.06
C GLY A 496 14.58 17.33 11.38
N ALA A 497 15.26 17.33 12.49
CA ALA A 497 16.37 16.41 12.85
C ALA A 497 16.06 14.88 12.82
N ASN A 498 14.82 14.47 12.58
CA ASN A 498 14.44 13.06 12.56
C ASN A 498 13.72 12.65 11.26
N LEU A 499 13.71 13.48 10.24
CA LEU A 499 12.83 13.29 9.09
C LEU A 499 13.60 13.23 7.78
N TYR A 500 13.24 12.43 7.09
CA TYR A 500 13.73 11.51 6.11
C TYR A 500 13.14 11.87 4.75
N GLY A 501 13.80 12.74 4.02
CA GLY A 501 13.46 12.97 2.64
C GLY A 501 13.55 11.66 1.87
N SER A 502 12.43 10.96 1.67
CA SER A 502 12.35 10.00 0.58
C SER A 502 12.57 10.80 -0.69
N GLY A 503 13.40 10.33 -1.60
CA GLY A 503 13.69 11.04 -2.84
C GLY A 503 12.48 11.23 -3.76
N GLY A 504 11.26 10.90 -3.33
CA GLY A 504 10.08 10.90 -4.18
C GLY A 504 10.22 9.92 -5.36
N ALA A 505 9.22 9.86 -6.24
CA ALA A 505 9.27 8.94 -7.39
C ALA A 505 10.31 9.36 -8.44
N LYS A 506 10.53 10.65 -8.63
CA LYS A 506 11.40 11.20 -9.69
C LYS A 506 12.87 10.87 -9.54
N VAL A 507 13.35 10.68 -8.32
CA VAL A 507 14.76 10.32 -8.08
C VAL A 507 15.13 9.02 -8.77
N TYR A 508 14.22 8.05 -8.81
CA TYR A 508 14.43 6.76 -9.44
C TYR A 508 14.47 6.87 -10.97
N GLU A 509 13.62 7.72 -11.55
CA GLU A 509 13.67 8.05 -12.98
C GLU A 509 15.00 8.74 -13.33
N TYR A 510 15.46 9.66 -12.52
CA TYR A 510 16.74 10.33 -12.69
C TYR A 510 17.93 9.37 -12.63
N MET A 511 17.88 8.40 -11.71
CA MET A 511 18.90 7.36 -11.64
C MET A 511 18.97 6.55 -12.93
N ARG A 512 17.80 6.23 -13.53
CA ARG A 512 17.73 5.48 -14.80
C ARG A 512 18.26 6.28 -15.99
N LEU A 513 18.14 7.58 -15.97
CA LEU A 513 18.66 8.45 -17.03
C LEU A 513 20.19 8.48 -17.11
N GLN A 514 20.89 7.97 -16.10
CA GLN A 514 22.35 7.89 -16.09
C GLN A 514 23.00 9.24 -16.38
N LYS A 515 22.63 10.25 -15.60
CA LYS A 515 23.22 11.59 -15.61
C LYS A 515 23.79 11.90 -14.25
N PRO A 516 24.77 12.81 -14.13
CA PRO A 516 25.17 13.38 -12.85
C PRO A 516 23.97 13.86 -12.05
N LEU A 517 23.85 13.45 -10.78
CA LEU A 517 22.76 13.82 -9.90
C LEU A 517 23.27 14.76 -8.80
N LEU A 518 22.65 15.93 -8.71
CA LEU A 518 22.88 16.90 -7.65
C LEU A 518 21.70 16.85 -6.69
N PHE A 519 21.92 16.31 -5.50
CA PHE A 519 20.92 16.31 -4.44
C PHE A 519 21.16 17.47 -3.49
N LEU A 520 20.08 18.09 -3.03
CA LEU A 520 20.05 19.08 -1.97
C LEU A 520 19.18 18.56 -0.84
N SER A 521 19.81 18.12 0.24
CA SER A 521 19.11 17.62 1.42
C SER A 521 20.03 17.60 2.64
N GLU A 522 19.47 17.26 3.78
CA GLU A 522 20.26 17.03 4.99
C GLU A 522 21.34 15.96 4.81
N LYS A 523 22.48 16.17 5.45
CA LYS A 523 23.51 15.16 5.57
C LYS A 523 23.02 13.97 6.41
N ASN A 524 23.52 12.77 6.10
CA ASN A 524 23.15 11.51 6.72
C ASN A 524 21.68 11.07 6.48
N GLY A 525 20.91 11.80 5.68
CA GLY A 525 19.56 11.44 5.24
C GLY A 525 19.54 10.32 4.20
N ASN A 526 18.35 9.99 3.70
CA ASN A 526 18.18 8.94 2.69
C ASN A 526 18.84 9.29 1.35
N LEU A 527 18.78 10.57 0.92
CA LEU A 527 19.42 11.00 -0.32
C LEU A 527 20.94 10.98 -0.22
N ASP A 528 21.50 11.29 0.94
CA ASP A 528 22.95 11.19 1.19
C ASP A 528 23.44 9.75 1.10
N LYS A 529 22.71 8.81 1.69
CA LYS A 529 22.98 7.38 1.57
C LYS A 529 22.83 6.88 0.13
N LEU A 530 21.80 7.36 -0.56
CA LEU A 530 21.57 7.01 -1.97
C LEU A 530 22.69 7.55 -2.87
N ALA A 531 23.13 8.80 -2.66
CA ALA A 531 24.26 9.37 -3.38
C ALA A 531 25.53 8.53 -3.21
N SER A 532 25.82 8.15 -1.96
CA SER A 532 26.96 7.27 -1.62
C SER A 532 26.85 5.90 -2.29
N TYR A 533 25.65 5.30 -2.33
CA TYR A 533 25.39 4.02 -3.00
C TYR A 533 25.61 4.08 -4.51
N LEU A 534 25.15 5.15 -5.15
CA LEU A 534 25.22 5.35 -6.60
C LEU A 534 26.66 5.63 -7.08
N GLY A 535 27.39 6.48 -6.34
CA GLY A 535 28.77 6.87 -6.65
C GLY A 535 28.92 7.93 -7.75
N TYR A 536 27.84 8.31 -8.44
CA TYR A 536 27.79 9.38 -9.44
C TYR A 536 26.82 10.52 -9.06
N ALA A 537 26.22 10.43 -7.90
CA ALA A 537 25.41 11.46 -7.28
C ALA A 537 26.18 12.10 -6.13
N GLU A 538 25.97 13.37 -5.90
CA GLU A 538 26.49 14.06 -4.71
C GLU A 538 25.35 14.78 -3.98
N ASN A 539 25.37 14.72 -2.65
CA ASN A 539 24.39 15.38 -1.80
C ASN A 539 25.03 16.56 -1.06
N PHE A 540 24.42 17.72 -1.20
CA PHE A 540 24.87 18.96 -0.59
C PHE A 540 23.86 19.45 0.43
N ASP A 541 24.37 20.05 1.51
CA ASP A 541 23.56 20.83 2.42
C ASP A 541 23.07 22.11 1.72
N TYR A 542 21.90 22.61 2.14
CA TYR A 542 21.29 23.81 1.58
C TYR A 542 22.11 25.11 1.77
N ALA A 543 23.18 25.07 2.56
CA ALA A 543 24.11 26.18 2.75
C ALA A 543 25.45 26.00 2.02
N ASP A 544 25.72 24.81 1.43
CA ASP A 544 27.01 24.49 0.81
C ASP A 544 27.14 24.99 -0.63
N ILE A 545 27.17 26.31 -0.79
CA ILE A 545 27.32 26.95 -2.11
C ILE A 545 28.64 26.57 -2.81
N CYS A 546 29.73 26.45 -2.07
CA CYS A 546 31.03 26.13 -2.63
C CYS A 546 31.09 24.68 -3.16
N GLY A 547 30.50 23.72 -2.44
CA GLY A 547 30.38 22.34 -2.91
C GLY A 547 29.57 22.26 -4.20
N ILE A 548 28.46 22.98 -4.27
CA ILE A 548 27.59 23.04 -5.48
C ILE A 548 28.33 23.68 -6.66
N GLU A 549 29.05 24.82 -6.46
CA GLU A 549 29.88 25.45 -7.50
C GLU A 549 30.90 24.44 -8.07
N ASN A 550 31.63 23.75 -7.18
CA ASN A 550 32.65 22.79 -7.59
C ASN A 550 32.04 21.61 -8.37
N TYR A 551 30.86 21.13 -7.93
CA TYR A 551 30.18 20.03 -8.63
C TYR A 551 29.70 20.45 -10.01
N ILE A 552 29.09 21.61 -10.16
CA ILE A 552 28.65 22.15 -11.45
C ILE A 552 29.86 22.34 -12.38
N LEU A 553 30.93 22.99 -11.89
CA LEU A 553 32.14 23.25 -12.66
C LEU A 553 32.84 21.96 -13.12
N LYS A 554 33.00 20.96 -12.25
CA LYS A 554 33.57 19.67 -12.58
C LYS A 554 32.81 19.01 -13.75
N ASN A 555 31.49 18.96 -13.66
CA ASN A 555 30.66 18.34 -14.71
C ASN A 555 30.64 19.19 -16.00
N TYR A 556 30.70 20.53 -15.91
CA TYR A 556 30.84 21.40 -17.07
C TYR A 556 32.17 21.16 -17.82
N ILE A 557 33.29 21.02 -17.10
CA ILE A 557 34.60 20.70 -17.69
C ILE A 557 34.58 19.34 -18.38
N SER A 558 34.02 18.31 -17.74
CA SER A 558 33.87 16.98 -18.33
C SER A 558 33.00 17.01 -19.60
N TRP A 559 31.89 17.77 -19.59
CA TRP A 559 31.06 17.97 -20.78
C TRP A 559 31.84 18.64 -21.94
N LYS A 560 32.59 19.68 -21.66
CA LYS A 560 33.43 20.36 -22.67
C LYS A 560 34.47 19.44 -23.28
N LYS A 561 34.98 18.47 -22.52
CA LYS A 561 35.98 17.50 -22.98
C LYS A 561 35.35 16.25 -23.60
N ASN A 562 33.99 16.16 -23.65
CA ASN A 562 33.27 14.97 -24.07
C ASN A 562 33.67 13.71 -23.26
N GLU A 563 33.95 13.86 -21.98
CA GLU A 563 34.28 12.75 -21.08
C GLU A 563 33.03 11.94 -20.75
N ASN A 564 33.11 10.61 -20.92
CA ASN A 564 32.00 9.71 -20.56
C ASN A 564 32.06 9.36 -19.08
N ILE A 565 30.97 9.64 -18.36
CA ILE A 565 30.79 9.18 -16.99
C ILE A 565 30.33 7.72 -17.04
N LYS A 566 30.98 6.87 -16.25
CA LYS A 566 30.54 5.45 -16.11
C LYS A 566 29.43 5.34 -15.09
N PHE A 567 28.35 4.70 -15.49
CA PHE A 567 27.21 4.40 -14.65
C PHE A 567 27.05 2.89 -14.52
N ASP A 568 26.77 2.43 -13.31
CA ASP A 568 26.49 1.02 -13.04
C ASP A 568 24.97 0.79 -13.02
N ILE A 569 24.44 0.36 -14.17
CA ILE A 569 23.01 0.12 -14.35
C ILE A 569 22.50 -1.03 -13.46
N ASP A 570 23.36 -2.01 -13.15
CA ASP A 570 22.94 -3.17 -12.37
C ASP A 570 22.58 -2.79 -10.92
N LYS A 571 23.22 -1.76 -10.38
CA LYS A 571 22.88 -1.22 -9.06
C LYS A 571 21.45 -0.69 -8.96
N ILE A 572 20.87 -0.22 -10.05
CA ILE A 572 19.54 0.40 -10.03
C ILE A 572 18.42 -0.52 -10.48
N ARG A 573 18.73 -1.69 -11.05
CA ARG A 573 17.70 -2.67 -11.47
C ARG A 573 16.76 -3.11 -10.37
N ILE A 574 17.21 -3.12 -9.12
CA ILE A 574 16.35 -3.42 -7.97
C ILE A 574 15.19 -2.43 -7.80
N PHE A 575 15.29 -1.23 -8.40
CA PHE A 575 14.27 -0.19 -8.38
C PHE A 575 13.38 -0.18 -9.63
N GLU A 576 13.54 -1.15 -10.54
CA GLU A 576 12.67 -1.30 -11.69
C GLU A 576 11.27 -1.71 -11.26
N ARG A 577 10.23 -1.06 -11.81
CA ARG A 577 8.82 -1.28 -11.42
C ARG A 577 8.36 -2.71 -11.56
N GLU A 578 8.84 -3.42 -12.56
CA GLU A 578 8.54 -4.85 -12.73
C GLU A 578 9.09 -5.67 -11.55
N ASN A 579 10.35 -5.46 -11.15
CA ASN A 579 10.97 -6.13 -10.01
C ASN A 579 10.28 -5.78 -8.68
N LEU A 580 9.89 -4.52 -8.51
CA LEU A 580 9.14 -4.09 -7.34
C LEU A 580 7.73 -4.71 -7.29
N THR A 581 7.10 -4.94 -8.45
CA THR A 581 5.82 -5.65 -8.54
C THR A 581 5.98 -7.14 -8.24
N GLN A 582 7.10 -7.75 -8.64
CA GLN A 582 7.43 -9.10 -8.22
C GLN A 582 7.54 -9.21 -6.70
N ASN A 583 8.22 -8.26 -6.04
CA ASN A 583 8.29 -8.23 -4.59
C ASN A 583 6.91 -8.09 -3.94
N LEU A 584 6.01 -7.28 -4.51
CA LEU A 584 4.62 -7.18 -4.07
C LEU A 584 3.88 -8.52 -4.20
N SER A 585 4.06 -9.22 -5.32
CA SER A 585 3.43 -10.54 -5.55
C SER A 585 3.91 -11.60 -4.54
N ILE A 586 5.19 -11.56 -4.15
CA ILE A 586 5.74 -12.43 -3.10
C ILE A 586 5.05 -12.15 -1.74
N ILE A 587 4.78 -10.89 -1.43
CA ILE A 587 4.02 -10.52 -0.23
C ILE A 587 2.60 -11.05 -0.30
N PHE A 588 1.92 -10.88 -1.43
CA PHE A 588 0.57 -11.42 -1.62
C PHE A 588 0.54 -12.95 -1.43
N ASN A 589 1.52 -13.68 -1.99
CA ASN A 589 1.62 -15.13 -1.81
C ASN A 589 1.82 -15.55 -0.34
N LYS A 590 2.48 -14.72 0.47
CA LYS A 590 2.64 -14.99 1.92
C LYS A 590 1.37 -14.70 2.72
N CYS A 591 0.49 -13.83 2.21
CA CYS A 591 -0.73 -13.41 2.89
C CYS A 591 -1.92 -14.34 2.63
N ILE A 592 -1.97 -14.93 1.42
CA ILE A 592 -2.99 -15.90 0.98
C ILE A 592 -2.65 -17.30 1.52
#